data_f04406defc19079b6c2157a0f5462620
#
_entry.id   f04406defc19079b6c2157a0f5462620
#
_cell.length_a   1.000
_cell.length_b   1.000
_cell.length_c   1.000
_cell.angle_alpha   90.00
_cell.angle_beta   90.00
_cell.angle_gamma   90.00
#
_symmetry.space_group_name_H-M   'P 1'
#
loop_
_entity.id
_entity.type
_entity.pdbx_description
1 polymer ?
#
loop_
_entity_poly.entity_id
_entity_poly.type
_entity_poly.pdbx_seq_one_letter_code
_entity_poly.pdbx_strand_id
1 'polypeptide(L)'
;MINTFIKKFPESSSCLKTLKECSFDIDNNVFLTNSPHPAYNYDDIKTKYASNIPCKNDCLSSVDSLLEIDGKLLWIEFKNKNITKSETISIKRKASESLLIFIDVTKFDLKQVHDNSEFILVFNKNKNPALLKREQNKKIVDYQGFNTITDNLAKLSGDHYIHFGLDSLELAHFKRVYTLSSSEFENFCHSHHIATQ
;
A
#
# COMPACT_ATOMS: atom_id res chain seq x y z
N MET A 1 -9.75 3.64 14.34
CA MET A 1 -9.76 4.87 13.49
C MET A 1 -10.78 4.75 12.36
N ILE A 2 -10.85 3.61 11.69
CA ILE A 2 -11.77 3.39 10.56
C ILE A 2 -13.24 3.53 10.95
N ASN A 3 -13.63 3.11 12.16
CA ASN A 3 -15.00 3.27 12.66
C ASN A 3 -15.43 4.74 12.77
N THR A 4 -14.50 5.64 13.12
CA THR A 4 -14.77 7.09 13.12
C THR A 4 -14.97 7.62 11.71
N PHE A 5 -14.16 7.13 10.75
CA PHE A 5 -14.29 7.46 9.34
C PHE A 5 -15.68 7.06 8.80
N ILE A 6 -16.07 5.81 9.00
CA ILE A 6 -17.38 5.28 8.56
C ILE A 6 -18.54 6.05 9.21
N LYS A 7 -18.43 6.35 10.50
CA LYS A 7 -19.48 7.11 11.21
C LYS A 7 -19.65 8.52 10.63
N LYS A 8 -18.56 9.18 10.22
CA LYS A 8 -18.59 10.54 9.65
C LYS A 8 -18.87 10.57 8.15
N PHE A 9 -18.62 9.45 7.47
CA PHE A 9 -18.88 9.27 6.05
C PHE A 9 -19.60 7.94 5.80
N PRO A 10 -20.92 7.86 6.12
CA PRO A 10 -21.71 6.61 6.08
C PRO A 10 -21.74 5.93 4.73
N GLU A 11 -21.64 6.70 3.63
CA GLU A 11 -21.59 6.17 2.26
C GLU A 11 -20.40 5.23 2.03
N SER A 12 -19.34 5.37 2.82
CA SER A 12 -18.17 4.50 2.75
C SER A 12 -18.48 3.05 3.12
N SER A 13 -19.51 2.79 3.93
CA SER A 13 -19.89 1.42 4.32
C SER A 13 -20.25 0.53 3.14
N SER A 14 -20.79 1.09 2.05
CA SER A 14 -21.10 0.35 0.82
C SER A 14 -19.87 0.10 -0.08
N CYS A 15 -18.69 0.60 0.32
CA CYS A 15 -17.41 0.39 -0.41
C CYS A 15 -16.61 -0.80 0.13
N LEU A 16 -17.20 -1.58 1.06
CA LEU A 16 -16.56 -2.77 1.60
C LEU A 16 -16.49 -3.87 0.53
N LYS A 17 -15.30 -4.37 0.27
CA LYS A 17 -14.98 -5.47 -0.67
C LYS A 17 -13.96 -6.40 -0.03
N THR A 18 -13.52 -7.43 -0.74
CA THR A 18 -12.37 -8.22 -0.34
C THR A 18 -11.07 -7.58 -0.87
N LEU A 19 -9.93 -7.86 -0.23
CA LEU A 19 -8.62 -7.47 -0.78
C LEU A 19 -8.40 -8.04 -2.17
N LYS A 20 -8.89 -9.27 -2.43
CA LYS A 20 -8.87 -9.87 -3.76
C LYS A 20 -9.57 -8.96 -4.78
N GLU A 21 -10.81 -8.54 -4.50
CA GLU A 21 -11.56 -7.66 -5.41
C GLU A 21 -10.89 -6.31 -5.60
N CYS A 22 -10.31 -5.72 -4.54
CA CYS A 22 -9.55 -4.47 -4.62
C CYS A 22 -8.27 -4.61 -5.46
N SER A 23 -7.71 -5.82 -5.55
CA SER A 23 -6.46 -6.09 -6.28
C SER A 23 -6.65 -6.44 -7.76
N PHE A 24 -7.90 -6.39 -8.27
CA PHE A 24 -8.21 -6.81 -9.63
C PHE A 24 -7.69 -5.81 -10.66
N ASP A 25 -6.76 -6.27 -11.48
CA ASP A 25 -6.26 -5.54 -12.65
C ASP A 25 -7.13 -5.89 -13.86
N ILE A 26 -8.02 -4.97 -14.22
CA ILE A 26 -8.97 -5.14 -15.35
C ILE A 26 -8.24 -5.31 -16.66
N ASP A 27 -7.18 -4.55 -16.91
CA ASP A 27 -6.45 -4.55 -18.18
C ASP A 27 -5.79 -5.89 -18.48
N ASN A 28 -5.35 -6.59 -17.44
CA ASN A 28 -4.66 -7.88 -17.56
C ASN A 28 -5.52 -9.07 -17.09
N ASN A 29 -6.74 -8.83 -16.61
CA ASN A 29 -7.66 -9.83 -16.07
C ASN A 29 -7.00 -10.74 -15.00
N VAL A 30 -6.35 -10.12 -14.01
CA VAL A 30 -5.60 -10.82 -12.97
C VAL A 30 -5.79 -10.17 -11.60
N PHE A 31 -5.81 -11.01 -10.55
CA PHE A 31 -5.76 -10.57 -9.15
C PHE A 31 -4.31 -10.61 -8.65
N LEU A 32 -3.86 -9.59 -7.92
CA LEU A 32 -2.54 -9.57 -7.31
C LEU A 32 -2.50 -10.25 -5.94
N THR A 33 -3.65 -10.48 -5.32
CA THR A 33 -3.81 -11.29 -4.11
C THR A 33 -5.08 -12.13 -4.19
N ASN A 34 -5.11 -13.24 -3.48
CA ASN A 34 -6.30 -14.07 -3.29
C ASN A 34 -6.94 -13.89 -1.91
N SER A 35 -6.45 -12.96 -1.10
CA SER A 35 -6.94 -12.74 0.25
C SER A 35 -8.43 -12.36 0.26
N PRO A 36 -9.29 -13.13 0.96
CA PRO A 36 -10.70 -12.82 1.11
C PRO A 36 -10.97 -11.78 2.20
N HIS A 37 -9.94 -11.24 2.84
CA HIS A 37 -10.08 -10.31 3.96
C HIS A 37 -10.86 -9.06 3.55
N PRO A 38 -11.84 -8.62 4.38
CA PRO A 38 -12.58 -7.39 4.10
C PRO A 38 -11.69 -6.15 4.12
N ALA A 39 -11.84 -5.32 3.11
CA ALA A 39 -11.16 -4.03 2.98
C ALA A 39 -12.09 -3.02 2.31
N TYR A 40 -11.89 -1.75 2.59
CA TYR A 40 -12.63 -0.68 1.91
C TYR A 40 -11.94 -0.37 0.58
N ASN A 41 -12.68 -0.50 -0.53
CA ASN A 41 -12.22 -0.02 -1.83
C ASN A 41 -12.15 1.51 -1.79
N TYR A 42 -10.92 2.03 -1.85
CA TYR A 42 -10.72 3.46 -1.65
C TYR A 42 -10.98 4.29 -2.91
N ASP A 43 -10.97 3.68 -4.09
CA ASP A 43 -11.41 4.33 -5.33
C ASP A 43 -12.92 4.63 -5.30
N ASP A 44 -13.72 3.70 -4.77
CA ASP A 44 -15.15 3.91 -4.56
C ASP A 44 -15.40 5.01 -3.52
N ILE A 45 -14.64 5.02 -2.42
CA ILE A 45 -14.67 6.05 -1.38
C ILE A 45 -14.34 7.42 -1.97
N LYS A 46 -13.22 7.54 -2.69
CA LYS A 46 -12.82 8.78 -3.37
C LYS A 46 -13.92 9.29 -4.30
N THR A 47 -14.53 8.41 -5.08
CA THR A 47 -15.58 8.78 -6.02
C THR A 47 -16.80 9.37 -5.31
N LYS A 48 -17.23 8.74 -4.21
CA LYS A 48 -18.32 9.28 -3.37
C LYS A 48 -17.93 10.57 -2.68
N TYR A 49 -16.71 10.67 -2.14
CA TYR A 49 -16.20 11.89 -1.52
C TYR A 49 -16.16 13.04 -2.53
N ALA A 50 -15.63 12.81 -3.75
CA ALA A 50 -15.54 13.82 -4.79
C ALA A 50 -16.92 14.32 -5.26
N SER A 51 -17.98 13.49 -5.17
CA SER A 51 -19.33 13.92 -5.49
C SER A 51 -19.93 14.90 -4.47
N ASN A 52 -19.40 14.93 -3.25
CA ASN A 52 -19.88 15.78 -2.14
C ASN A 52 -19.11 17.12 -2.05
N ILE A 53 -18.07 17.32 -2.88
CA ILE A 53 -17.31 18.56 -2.92
C ILE A 53 -17.33 19.15 -4.35
N PRO A 54 -17.13 20.46 -4.54
CA PRO A 54 -17.10 21.08 -5.86
C PRO A 54 -15.80 20.73 -6.61
N CYS A 55 -15.55 19.46 -6.81
CA CYS A 55 -14.38 18.91 -7.47
C CYS A 55 -14.82 17.97 -8.59
N LYS A 56 -14.12 17.99 -9.73
CA LYS A 56 -14.33 17.00 -10.79
C LYS A 56 -13.75 15.65 -10.37
N ASN A 57 -14.35 14.54 -10.81
CA ASN A 57 -13.95 13.18 -10.43
C ASN A 57 -12.48 12.84 -10.69
N ASP A 58 -11.82 13.54 -11.61
CA ASP A 58 -10.42 13.36 -12.00
C ASP A 58 -9.42 14.22 -11.22
N CYS A 59 -9.88 15.09 -10.33
CA CYS A 59 -8.99 15.96 -9.55
C CYS A 59 -8.35 15.28 -8.35
N LEU A 60 -8.86 14.11 -7.93
CA LEU A 60 -8.33 13.32 -6.83
C LEU A 60 -7.91 11.92 -7.30
N SER A 61 -6.82 11.45 -6.74
CA SER A 61 -6.33 10.09 -6.88
C SER A 61 -6.49 9.33 -5.55
N SER A 62 -6.53 8.01 -5.59
CA SER A 62 -6.63 7.19 -4.38
C SER A 62 -5.79 5.92 -4.49
N VAL A 63 -5.42 5.37 -3.35
CA VAL A 63 -4.94 3.99 -3.22
C VAL A 63 -6.11 3.03 -3.48
N ASP A 64 -5.80 1.78 -3.72
CA ASP A 64 -6.82 0.79 -4.10
C ASP A 64 -7.64 0.33 -2.89
N SER A 65 -7.02 0.20 -1.69
CA SER A 65 -7.75 -0.25 -0.51
C SER A 65 -7.24 0.29 0.83
N LEU A 66 -8.15 0.30 1.82
CA LEU A 66 -7.89 0.64 3.22
C LEU A 66 -8.52 -0.39 4.14
N LEU A 67 -7.77 -0.84 5.15
CA LEU A 67 -8.29 -1.66 6.24
C LEU A 67 -7.64 -1.29 7.58
N GLU A 68 -8.21 -1.74 8.69
CA GLU A 68 -7.64 -1.54 10.03
C GLU A 68 -7.39 -2.90 10.69
N ILE A 69 -6.13 -3.14 11.12
CA ILE A 69 -5.71 -4.35 11.83
C ILE A 69 -4.91 -3.93 13.06
N ASP A 70 -5.25 -4.48 14.20
CA ASP A 70 -4.59 -4.19 15.49
C ASP A 70 -4.47 -2.68 15.77
N GLY A 71 -5.50 -1.91 15.37
CA GLY A 71 -5.57 -0.47 15.55
C GLY A 71 -4.73 0.35 14.57
N LYS A 72 -4.09 -0.28 13.59
CA LYS A 72 -3.32 0.38 12.52
C LYS A 72 -4.08 0.39 11.21
N LEU A 73 -4.06 1.50 10.54
CA LEU A 73 -4.57 1.67 9.18
C LEU A 73 -3.54 1.15 8.17
N LEU A 74 -3.94 0.20 7.33
CA LEU A 74 -3.14 -0.30 6.24
C LEU A 74 -3.68 0.26 4.92
N TRP A 75 -2.88 1.07 4.26
CA TRP A 75 -3.15 1.70 2.98
C TRP A 75 -2.44 0.91 1.88
N ILE A 76 -3.20 0.30 0.97
CA ILE A 76 -2.65 -0.66 0.01
C ILE A 76 -2.88 -0.18 -1.42
N GLU A 77 -1.81 -0.16 -2.19
CA GLU A 77 -1.79 0.09 -3.63
C GLU A 77 -1.29 -1.16 -4.36
N PHE A 78 -2.01 -1.60 -5.38
CA PHE A 78 -1.67 -2.75 -6.21
C PHE A 78 -1.14 -2.31 -7.58
N LYS A 79 0.00 -2.86 -8.04
CA LYS A 79 0.62 -2.53 -9.32
C LYS A 79 1.04 -3.77 -10.11
N ASN A 80 0.30 -4.08 -11.15
CA ASN A 80 0.60 -5.17 -12.08
C ASN A 80 1.31 -4.67 -13.35
N LYS A 81 2.26 -3.75 -13.22
CA LYS A 81 3.04 -3.21 -14.33
C LYS A 81 4.47 -2.87 -13.91
N ASN A 82 5.30 -2.49 -14.90
CA ASN A 82 6.62 -1.95 -14.59
C ASN A 82 6.49 -0.59 -13.90
N ILE A 83 7.11 -0.46 -12.75
CA ILE A 83 7.08 0.77 -11.94
C ILE A 83 8.21 1.67 -12.38
N THR A 84 7.86 2.65 -13.22
CA THR A 84 8.75 3.71 -13.69
C THR A 84 8.79 4.89 -12.71
N LYS A 85 9.62 5.89 -12.98
CA LYS A 85 9.66 7.14 -12.20
C LYS A 85 8.30 7.86 -12.19
N SER A 86 7.58 7.88 -13.32
CA SER A 86 6.24 8.47 -13.39
C SER A 86 5.22 7.70 -12.56
N GLU A 87 5.30 6.36 -12.56
CA GLU A 87 4.46 5.53 -11.69
C GLU A 87 4.76 5.77 -10.20
N THR A 88 6.02 5.92 -9.83
CA THR A 88 6.41 6.28 -8.45
C THR A 88 5.76 7.60 -8.01
N ILE A 89 5.76 8.61 -8.87
CA ILE A 89 5.11 9.90 -8.59
C ILE A 89 3.59 9.70 -8.43
N SER A 90 2.97 8.92 -9.31
CA SER A 90 1.55 8.60 -9.23
C SER A 90 1.20 7.86 -7.93
N ILE A 91 2.00 6.89 -7.52
CA ILE A 91 1.80 6.14 -6.25
C ILE A 91 1.89 7.10 -5.05
N LYS A 92 2.91 7.97 -5.01
CA LYS A 92 3.05 8.97 -3.93
C LYS A 92 1.85 9.91 -3.88
N ARG A 93 1.39 10.38 -5.03
CA ARG A 93 0.20 11.23 -5.13
C ARG A 93 -1.04 10.51 -4.60
N LYS A 94 -1.30 9.29 -5.04
CA LYS A 94 -2.41 8.46 -4.57
C LYS A 94 -2.40 8.30 -3.04
N ALA A 95 -1.24 7.93 -2.48
CA ALA A 95 -1.06 7.77 -1.05
C ALA A 95 -1.36 9.06 -0.27
N SER A 96 -0.82 10.20 -0.73
CA SER A 96 -1.01 11.50 -0.08
C SER A 96 -2.47 11.98 -0.18
N GLU A 97 -3.09 11.89 -1.34
CA GLU A 97 -4.47 12.35 -1.55
C GLU A 97 -5.48 11.48 -0.80
N SER A 98 -5.24 10.16 -0.70
CA SER A 98 -6.06 9.29 0.14
C SER A 98 -6.00 9.67 1.62
N LEU A 99 -4.81 9.98 2.11
CA LEU A 99 -4.61 10.43 3.48
C LEU A 99 -5.34 11.74 3.75
N LEU A 100 -5.29 12.69 2.80
CA LEU A 100 -6.00 13.98 2.90
C LEU A 100 -7.51 13.79 2.98
N ILE A 101 -8.10 12.91 2.15
CA ILE A 101 -9.53 12.57 2.23
C ILE A 101 -9.86 12.02 3.63
N PHE A 102 -9.05 11.10 4.15
CA PHE A 102 -9.29 10.51 5.47
C PHE A 102 -9.22 11.55 6.59
N ILE A 103 -8.23 12.44 6.55
CA ILE A 103 -8.05 13.52 7.52
C ILE A 103 -9.22 14.52 7.43
N ASP A 104 -9.62 14.89 6.21
CA ASP A 104 -10.73 15.82 6.04
C ASP A 104 -12.05 15.25 6.59
N VAL A 105 -12.32 13.99 6.37
CA VAL A 105 -13.53 13.32 6.90
C VAL A 105 -13.43 13.15 8.42
N THR A 106 -12.32 12.63 8.93
CA THR A 106 -12.20 12.28 10.37
C THR A 106 -11.89 13.47 11.25
N LYS A 107 -11.23 14.50 10.71
CA LYS A 107 -10.67 15.64 11.45
C LYS A 107 -9.63 15.21 12.49
N PHE A 108 -9.00 14.07 12.29
CA PHE A 108 -7.79 13.69 13.04
C PHE A 108 -6.62 14.57 12.61
N ASP A 109 -5.70 14.85 13.52
CA ASP A 109 -4.46 15.54 13.15
C ASP A 109 -3.52 14.60 12.36
N LEU A 110 -2.63 15.22 11.56
CA LEU A 110 -1.70 14.48 10.69
C LEU A 110 -0.80 13.54 11.50
N LYS A 111 -0.33 13.96 12.66
CA LYS A 111 0.55 13.15 13.50
C LYS A 111 -0.18 11.90 14.01
N GLN A 112 -1.42 12.05 14.45
CA GLN A 112 -2.25 10.95 14.92
C GLN A 112 -2.47 9.92 13.81
N VAL A 113 -2.74 10.37 12.58
CA VAL A 113 -2.92 9.47 11.43
C VAL A 113 -1.59 8.83 11.05
N HIS A 114 -0.50 9.60 10.97
CA HIS A 114 0.85 9.09 10.67
C HIS A 114 1.25 7.96 11.63
N ASP A 115 1.15 8.19 12.93
CA ASP A 115 1.63 7.25 13.96
C ASP A 115 0.86 5.90 13.94
N ASN A 116 -0.34 5.88 13.35
CA ASN A 116 -1.21 4.72 13.23
C ASN A 116 -1.43 4.23 11.79
N SER A 117 -0.65 4.70 10.82
CA SER A 117 -0.80 4.34 9.41
C SER A 117 0.45 3.67 8.86
N GLU A 118 0.23 2.63 8.07
CA GLU A 118 1.27 1.94 7.30
C GLU A 118 0.85 1.89 5.83
N PHE A 119 1.80 2.06 4.91
CA PHE A 119 1.55 2.01 3.46
C PHE A 119 2.19 0.75 2.87
N ILE A 120 1.45 0.05 2.02
CA ILE A 120 1.89 -1.18 1.36
C ILE A 120 1.73 -1.02 -0.14
N LEU A 121 2.84 -1.05 -0.88
CA LEU A 121 2.82 -1.25 -2.32
C LEU A 121 2.97 -2.74 -2.62
N VAL A 122 1.94 -3.33 -3.23
CA VAL A 122 1.99 -4.70 -3.75
C VAL A 122 2.26 -4.66 -5.24
N PHE A 123 3.34 -5.31 -5.69
CA PHE A 123 3.74 -5.23 -7.09
C PHE A 123 4.01 -6.60 -7.73
N ASN A 124 3.85 -6.67 -9.05
CA ASN A 124 4.23 -7.84 -9.82
C ASN A 124 5.74 -7.84 -10.09
N LYS A 125 6.46 -8.75 -9.42
CA LYS A 125 7.92 -8.88 -9.53
C LYS A 125 8.38 -9.17 -10.96
N ASN A 126 7.63 -9.99 -11.71
CA ASN A 126 7.99 -10.36 -13.08
C ASN A 126 7.94 -9.19 -14.06
N LYS A 127 7.11 -8.18 -13.78
CA LYS A 127 7.03 -6.95 -14.59
C LYS A 127 8.07 -5.89 -14.17
N ASN A 128 8.89 -6.19 -13.15
CA ASN A 128 9.94 -5.29 -12.64
C ASN A 128 11.34 -5.97 -12.69
N PRO A 129 11.85 -6.31 -13.89
CA PRO A 129 13.05 -7.12 -14.07
C PRO A 129 14.34 -6.45 -13.53
N ALA A 130 14.35 -5.14 -13.39
CA ALA A 130 15.49 -4.43 -12.79
C ALA A 130 15.72 -4.81 -11.32
N LEU A 131 14.65 -5.16 -10.58
CA LEU A 131 14.77 -5.67 -9.21
C LEU A 131 15.35 -7.10 -9.20
N LEU A 132 14.89 -7.96 -10.11
CA LEU A 132 15.39 -9.32 -10.25
C LEU A 132 16.90 -9.34 -10.53
N LYS A 133 17.38 -8.46 -11.42
CA LYS A 133 18.82 -8.32 -11.71
C LYS A 133 19.62 -7.84 -10.49
N ARG A 134 19.08 -6.92 -9.70
CA ARG A 134 19.73 -6.45 -8.46
C ARG A 134 19.84 -7.55 -7.43
N GLU A 135 18.79 -8.36 -7.25
CA GLU A 135 18.80 -9.50 -6.33
C GLU A 135 19.77 -10.60 -6.78
N GLN A 136 19.84 -10.89 -8.11
CA GLN A 136 20.79 -11.85 -8.67
C GLN A 136 22.23 -11.36 -8.49
N ASN A 137 22.49 -10.08 -8.75
CA ASN A 137 23.81 -9.48 -8.54
C ASN A 137 24.21 -9.48 -7.05
N LYS A 138 23.28 -9.24 -6.13
CA LYS A 138 23.51 -9.40 -4.68
C LYS A 138 23.91 -10.83 -4.35
N LYS A 139 23.22 -11.85 -4.88
CA LYS A 139 23.57 -13.26 -4.67
C LYS A 139 24.96 -13.63 -5.20
N ILE A 140 25.38 -13.05 -6.33
CA ILE A 140 26.72 -13.27 -6.92
C ILE A 140 27.82 -12.62 -6.06
N VAL A 141 27.57 -11.46 -5.48
CA VAL A 141 28.51 -10.76 -4.60
C VAL A 141 28.57 -11.40 -3.21
N ASP A 142 27.49 -12.06 -2.75
CA ASP A 142 27.48 -12.86 -1.50
C ASP A 142 28.51 -14.02 -1.52
N TYR A 143 28.88 -14.52 -2.69
CA TYR A 143 29.96 -15.50 -2.83
C TYR A 143 31.36 -14.93 -2.47
N GLN A 144 31.48 -13.61 -2.32
CA GLN A 144 32.75 -12.93 -1.95
C GLN A 144 32.74 -12.37 -0.50
N GLY A 145 31.78 -12.72 0.33
CA GLY A 145 31.85 -12.50 1.79
C GLY A 145 31.60 -11.07 2.30
N PHE A 146 31.37 -10.07 1.43
CA PHE A 146 31.24 -8.67 1.85
C PHE A 146 29.77 -8.22 2.08
N ASN A 147 28.79 -8.86 1.42
CA ASN A 147 27.38 -8.45 1.54
C ASN A 147 26.62 -9.15 2.66
N THR A 148 27.10 -10.28 3.16
CA THR A 148 26.49 -11.02 4.28
C THR A 148 26.40 -10.17 5.54
N ILE A 149 27.38 -9.28 5.75
CA ILE A 149 27.41 -8.41 6.95
C ILE A 149 26.35 -7.30 6.83
N THR A 150 26.23 -6.65 5.66
CA THR A 150 25.25 -5.57 5.44
C THR A 150 23.81 -6.08 5.42
N ASP A 151 23.56 -7.23 4.78
CA ASP A 151 22.21 -7.84 4.75
C ASP A 151 21.84 -8.45 6.11
N ASN A 152 22.80 -8.95 6.88
CA ASN A 152 22.55 -9.42 8.26
C ASN A 152 22.38 -8.25 9.22
N LEU A 153 23.09 -7.14 9.05
CA LEU A 153 22.86 -5.91 9.82
C LEU A 153 21.50 -5.28 9.48
N ALA A 154 21.09 -5.24 8.22
CA ALA A 154 19.77 -4.79 7.83
C ALA A 154 18.64 -5.69 8.39
N LYS A 155 18.83 -7.02 8.39
CA LYS A 155 17.91 -7.96 9.03
C LYS A 155 17.88 -7.82 10.57
N LEU A 156 19.02 -7.55 11.19
CA LEU A 156 19.14 -7.35 12.63
C LEU A 156 18.60 -5.98 13.07
N SER A 157 18.69 -4.95 12.21
CA SER A 157 18.12 -3.62 12.48
C SER A 157 16.60 -3.56 12.29
N GLY A 158 15.98 -4.63 11.71
CA GLY A 158 14.57 -4.63 11.35
C GLY A 158 14.23 -3.70 10.19
N ASP A 159 15.25 -3.18 9.50
CA ASP A 159 15.09 -2.33 8.31
C ASP A 159 14.75 -3.21 7.11
N HIS A 160 13.50 -3.17 6.68
CA HIS A 160 13.13 -3.75 5.41
C HIS A 160 13.41 -2.77 4.28
N TYR A 161 13.84 -3.31 3.14
CA TYR A 161 14.22 -2.48 2.00
C TYR A 161 12.99 -1.93 1.29
N ILE A 162 12.89 -0.60 1.20
CA ILE A 162 11.83 0.09 0.48
C ILE A 162 12.28 0.31 -0.97
N HIS A 163 11.57 -0.30 -1.93
CA HIS A 163 11.84 -0.16 -3.35
C HIS A 163 11.22 1.11 -3.95
N PHE A 164 11.62 1.44 -5.17
CA PHE A 164 11.03 2.48 -6.02
C PHE A 164 11.12 3.91 -5.45
N GLY A 165 11.99 4.18 -4.47
CA GLY A 165 12.14 5.50 -3.86
C GLY A 165 10.88 5.98 -3.11
N LEU A 166 10.15 5.04 -2.48
CA LEU A 166 8.97 5.33 -1.67
C LEU A 166 9.29 5.63 -0.20
N ASP A 167 10.57 5.57 0.19
CA ASP A 167 11.09 5.91 1.51
C ASP A 167 10.63 7.30 2.00
N SER A 168 10.47 8.26 1.08
CA SER A 168 9.96 9.59 1.43
C SER A 168 8.52 9.58 1.98
N LEU A 169 7.71 8.56 1.69
CA LEU A 169 6.37 8.41 2.27
C LEU A 169 6.44 8.06 3.76
N GLU A 170 7.45 7.31 4.19
CA GLU A 170 7.67 6.98 5.60
C GLU A 170 8.06 8.22 6.41
N LEU A 171 8.85 9.11 5.82
CA LEU A 171 9.24 10.35 6.48
C LEU A 171 8.08 11.37 6.61
N ALA A 172 7.14 11.36 5.66
CA ALA A 172 6.16 12.43 5.53
C ALA A 172 4.73 12.04 5.97
N HIS A 173 4.32 10.78 5.74
CA HIS A 173 2.90 10.42 5.77
C HIS A 173 2.56 9.18 6.58
N PHE A 174 3.45 8.19 6.65
CA PHE A 174 3.18 6.88 7.22
C PHE A 174 4.24 6.47 8.22
N LYS A 175 3.83 5.77 9.26
CA LYS A 175 4.73 5.21 10.27
C LYS A 175 5.71 4.19 9.67
N ARG A 176 5.24 3.42 8.67
CA ARG A 176 6.03 2.44 7.92
C ARG A 176 5.54 2.35 6.47
N VAL A 177 6.47 2.01 5.59
CA VAL A 177 6.22 1.78 4.16
C VAL A 177 6.77 0.41 3.77
N TYR A 178 5.94 -0.42 3.16
CA TYR A 178 6.32 -1.74 2.66
C TYR A 178 6.21 -1.77 1.14
N THR A 179 7.15 -2.43 0.50
CA THR A 179 7.11 -2.73 -0.93
C THR A 179 7.25 -4.24 -1.10
N LEU A 180 6.15 -4.91 -1.36
CA LEU A 180 6.03 -6.36 -1.34
C LEU A 180 5.66 -6.89 -2.73
N SER A 181 6.32 -7.95 -3.17
CA SER A 181 5.80 -8.72 -4.30
C SER A 181 4.48 -9.39 -3.91
N SER A 182 3.68 -9.83 -4.90
CA SER A 182 2.42 -10.54 -4.62
C SER A 182 2.61 -11.73 -3.67
N SER A 183 3.69 -12.51 -3.82
CA SER A 183 3.97 -13.65 -2.93
C SER A 183 4.40 -13.23 -1.52
N GLU A 184 5.15 -12.15 -1.39
CA GLU A 184 5.52 -11.59 -0.08
C GLU A 184 4.31 -10.98 0.63
N PHE A 185 3.38 -10.38 -0.12
CA PHE A 185 2.13 -9.88 0.43
C PHE A 185 1.21 -10.99 0.95
N GLU A 186 1.12 -12.14 0.25
CA GLU A 186 0.39 -13.29 0.76
C GLU A 186 0.98 -13.78 2.10
N ASN A 187 2.31 -13.85 2.21
CA ASN A 187 2.98 -14.20 3.47
C ASN A 187 2.73 -13.14 4.57
N PHE A 188 2.74 -11.86 4.20
CA PHE A 188 2.39 -10.76 5.11
C PHE A 188 0.95 -10.93 5.62
N CYS A 189 0.00 -11.21 4.74
CA CYS A 189 -1.39 -11.48 5.12
C CYS A 189 -1.49 -12.64 6.10
N HIS A 190 -0.81 -13.75 5.85
CA HIS A 190 -0.80 -14.91 6.75
C HIS A 190 -0.23 -14.57 8.13
N SER A 191 0.89 -13.86 8.20
CA SER A 191 1.55 -13.53 9.47
C SER A 191 0.77 -12.54 10.33
N HIS A 192 -0.08 -11.71 9.72
CA HIS A 192 -0.91 -10.72 10.40
C HIS A 192 -2.38 -11.16 10.55
N HIS A 193 -2.68 -12.46 10.37
CA HIS A 193 -4.04 -13.01 10.41
C HIS A 193 -5.04 -12.31 9.47
N ILE A 194 -4.52 -11.70 8.38
CA ILE A 194 -5.30 -11.09 7.29
C ILE A 194 -5.80 -12.15 6.31
N ALA A 195 -5.47 -13.40 6.55
CA ALA A 195 -5.87 -14.51 5.71
C ALA A 195 -6.57 -15.56 6.52
N THR A 196 -7.59 -16.07 5.90
CA THR A 196 -8.24 -17.36 6.12
C THR A 196 -9.24 -17.45 7.25
N GLN A 197 -10.46 -17.28 6.90
CA GLN A 197 -11.44 -18.33 7.17
C GLN A 197 -11.73 -19.08 5.87
#